data_b568b1ac9051206057378007b54a32c8
#
_entry.id   b568b1ac9051206057378007b54a32c8
#
_cell.length_a   1.000
_cell.length_b   1.000
_cell.length_c   1.000
_cell.angle_alpha   90.00
_cell.angle_beta   90.00
_cell.angle_gamma   90.00
#
_symmetry.space_group_name_H-M   'P 1'
#
loop_
_entity.id
_entity.type
_entity.pdbx_description
1 polymer ?
#
loop_
_entity_poly.entity_id
_entity_poly.type
_entity_poly.pdbx_seq_one_letter_code
_entity_poly.pdbx_strand_id
1 'polypeptide(L)' 'MYSLDCKYYQKEFNTVTELLEDVVSSGMDPNYEITRNGKGTGEMIIDLIQF' A
#
# COMPACT_ATOMS: atom_id res chain seq x y z
N MET A 1 -4.17 11.26 1.78
CA MET A 1 -3.33 10.61 0.75
C MET A 1 -2.66 9.39 1.34
N TYR A 2 -2.68 8.30 0.61
CA TYR A 2 -2.08 7.05 1.05
C TYR A 2 -0.73 6.86 0.38
N SER A 3 0.16 6.14 1.04
CA SER A 3 1.48 5.91 0.48
C SER A 3 2.01 4.54 0.86
N LEU A 4 2.93 4.06 0.03
CA LEU A 4 3.74 2.89 0.33
C LEU A 4 5.16 3.37 0.54
N ASP A 5 5.72 3.04 1.68
CA ASP A 5 7.07 3.43 2.03
C ASP A 5 7.88 2.16 2.31
N CYS A 6 8.30 1.51 1.23
CA CYS A 6 9.10 0.30 1.28
C CYS A 6 10.56 0.65 1.09
N LYS A 7 11.43 -0.31 1.37
CA LYS A 7 12.87 -0.09 1.32
C LYS A 7 13.37 0.42 -0.03
N TYR A 8 12.82 -0.12 -1.12
CA TYR A 8 13.24 0.24 -2.48
C TYR A 8 12.13 0.82 -3.31
N TYR A 9 10.99 1.11 -2.70
CA TYR A 9 9.81 1.55 -3.45
C TYR A 9 9.02 2.54 -2.61
N GLN A 10 8.83 3.72 -3.15
CA GLN A 10 8.06 4.76 -2.47
C GLN A 10 7.11 5.39 -3.48
N LYS A 11 5.83 5.38 -3.19
CA LYS A 11 4.83 5.91 -4.08
C LYS A 11 3.61 6.40 -3.30
N GLU A 12 3.00 7.45 -3.79
CA GLU A 12 1.81 8.02 -3.19
C GLU A 12 0.59 7.75 -4.05
N PHE A 13 -0.55 7.60 -3.39
CA PHE A 13 -1.83 7.31 -4.04
C PHE A 13 -2.92 8.19 -3.46
N ASN A 14 -3.89 8.56 -4.28
CA ASN A 14 -5.03 9.36 -3.82
C ASN A 14 -6.05 8.50 -3.07
N THR A 15 -6.20 7.25 -3.43
CA THR A 15 -7.16 6.34 -2.82
C THR A 15 -6.50 5.00 -2.52
N VAL A 16 -7.11 4.26 -1.58
CA VAL A 16 -6.66 2.90 -1.27
C VAL A 16 -6.83 1.98 -2.47
N THR A 17 -7.89 2.17 -3.24
CA THR A 17 -8.14 1.36 -4.44
C THR A 17 -6.98 1.46 -5.43
N GLU A 18 -6.49 2.67 -5.67
CA GLU A 18 -5.33 2.87 -6.56
C GLU A 18 -4.10 2.18 -6.02
N LEU A 19 -3.88 2.27 -4.71
CA LEU A 19 -2.74 1.62 -4.06
C LEU A 19 -2.81 0.11 -4.24
N LEU A 20 -3.97 -0.49 -4.00
CA LEU A 20 -4.15 -1.93 -4.12
C LEU A 20 -3.98 -2.40 -5.57
N GLU A 21 -4.50 -1.64 -6.52
CA GLU A 21 -4.33 -1.97 -7.93
C GLU A 21 -2.87 -1.97 -8.34
N ASP A 22 -2.11 -0.99 -7.86
CA ASP A 22 -0.69 -0.88 -8.19
C ASP A 22 0.09 -2.07 -7.61
N VAL A 23 -0.20 -2.43 -6.37
CA VAL A 23 0.47 -3.55 -5.72
C VAL A 23 0.20 -4.86 -6.47
N VAL A 24 -1.04 -5.10 -6.83
CA VAL A 24 -1.42 -6.31 -7.57
C VAL A 24 -0.76 -6.34 -8.94
N SER A 25 -0.77 -5.19 -9.64
CA SER A 25 -0.20 -5.10 -10.98
C SER A 25 1.31 -5.28 -10.98
N SER A 26 1.99 -4.77 -9.98
CA SER A 26 3.46 -4.85 -9.92
C SER A 26 3.96 -6.17 -9.37
N GLY A 27 3.08 -6.98 -8.80
CA GLY A 27 3.48 -8.24 -8.16
C GLY A 27 4.26 -8.04 -6.88
N MET A 28 4.09 -6.89 -6.24
CA MET A 28 4.79 -6.55 -5.02
C MET A 28 4.29 -7.39 -3.84
N ASP A 29 5.18 -7.62 -2.88
CA ASP A 29 4.82 -8.32 -1.64
C ASP A 29 3.78 -7.51 -0.88
N PRO A 30 2.59 -8.06 -0.59
CA PRO A 30 1.55 -7.33 0.13
C PRO A 30 1.74 -7.26 1.64
N ASN A 31 2.85 -7.77 2.16
CA ASN A 31 3.14 -7.75 3.59
C ASN A 31 3.72 -6.41 4.05
N TYR A 32 3.16 -5.31 3.57
CA TYR A 32 3.56 -3.97 4.00
C TYR A 32 2.38 -3.24 4.59
N GLU A 33 2.67 -2.39 5.55
CA GLU A 33 1.66 -1.55 6.17
C GLU A 33 1.36 -0.35 5.27
N ILE A 34 0.08 -0.01 5.19
CA ILE A 34 -0.35 1.19 4.48
C ILE A 34 -0.04 2.40 5.35
N THR A 35 0.57 3.42 4.77
CA THR A 35 0.82 4.66 5.49
C THR A 35 -0.10 5.75 4.97
N ARG A 36 -0.43 6.68 5.85
CA ARG A 36 -1.26 7.83 5.53
C ARG A 36 -0.64 9.06 6.18
N ASN A 37 -0.32 10.06 5.35
CA ASN A 37 0.32 11.30 5.81
C ASN A 37 1.61 11.03 6.57
N GLY A 38 2.36 10.03 6.15
CA GLY A 38 3.63 9.69 6.77
C GLY A 38 3.52 8.85 8.04
N LYS A 39 2.32 8.43 8.40
CA LYS A 39 2.09 7.61 9.59
C LYS A 39 1.48 6.28 9.22
N GLY A 40 1.88 5.23 9.93
CA GLY A 40 1.27 3.92 9.74
C GLY A 40 -0.19 3.91 10.16
N THR A 41 -1.03 3.24 9.36
CA THR A 41 -2.45 3.13 9.67
C THR A 41 -2.78 1.91 10.50
N GLY A 42 -1.82 1.00 10.65
CA GLY A 42 -2.05 -0.27 11.31
C GLY A 42 -2.71 -1.32 10.40
N GLU A 43 -2.97 -0.96 9.16
CA GLU A 43 -3.57 -1.88 8.20
C GLU A 43 -2.53 -2.39 7.24
N MET A 44 -2.48 -3.72 7.09
CA MET A 44 -1.58 -4.35 6.14
C MET A 44 -2.27 -4.49 4.79
N ILE A 45 -1.51 -4.33 3.71
CA ILE A 45 -2.05 -4.46 2.37
C ILE A 45 -2.70 -5.83 2.17
N ILE A 46 -2.09 -6.88 2.71
CA ILE A 46 -2.60 -8.24 2.54
C ILE A 46 -3.99 -8.42 3.16
N ASP A 47 -4.30 -7.64 4.19
CA ASP A 47 -5.63 -7.72 4.81
C ASP A 47 -6.71 -7.09 3.94
N LEU A 48 -6.33 -6.18 3.06
CA LEU A 48 -7.25 -5.49 2.17
C LEU A 48 -7.37 -6.18 0.82
N ILE A 49 -6.35 -6.90 0.39
CA ILE A 49 -6.38 -7.70 -0.82
C ILE A 49 -6.92 -9.08 -0.44
N GLN A 50 -8.25 -9.19 -0.38
CA GLN A 50 -8.89 -10.47 -0.11
C GLN A 50 -9.62 -10.95 -1.35
N PHE A 51 -9.29 -12.12 -1.73
CA PHE A 51 -9.92 -12.78 -2.88
C PHE A 51 -10.85 -13.90 -2.42
#